data_001a705b0e05141ff46818748e4a0d36
#
_entry.id   001a705b0e05141ff46818748e4a0d36
#
_cell.length_a   1.000
_cell.length_b   1.000
_cell.length_c   1.000
_cell.angle_alpha   90.00
_cell.angle_beta   90.00
_cell.angle_gamma   90.00
#
_symmetry.space_group_name_H-M   'P 1'
#
loop_
_entity.id
_entity.type
_entity.pdbx_description
1 polymer ?
#
loop_
_entity_poly.entity_id
_entity_poly.type
_entity_poly.pdbx_seq_one_letter_code
_entity_poly.pdbx_strand_id
1 'polypeptide(L)'
;IQCCGAATTGVYATNAWQQVEYVVDNSDSRFFFVENEEQLDKWLRFKDNVPNLKKVIVWDTEGLRQFKDPMVMTFEQLIETGRQAAADHPDIFLTRIGTIEPQDLSVLIYTSGTTGPPKGAMLTHRNCLWMGHAITTDNPMTAKDEIMSFLPLCHIFEQLFTVLGHITCGHIVNFIESPDTVAENMMEISPTVGHAVPRIWEKYFSAIQIRMSDATWFKRLVFYSALKIGNKRADLKMNFKAVPFYLEALYQLAYSVVFRKLKERMGFDRLRVAISGAAPIAPEILHFYQSIGVNLIEGYGQTEGTGVTTVSRIGRVKFGAVGPPLTGLE
;
A
#
# COMPACT_ATOMS: atom_id res chain seq x y z
N ILE A 1 -9.46 -16.12 6.63
CA ILE A 1 -10.74 -15.53 7.03
C ILE A 1 -11.65 -15.45 5.81
N GLN A 2 -11.30 -14.71 4.76
CA GLN A 2 -12.15 -14.54 3.56
C GLN A 2 -12.50 -15.86 2.88
N CYS A 3 -11.56 -16.81 2.77
CA CYS A 3 -11.83 -18.16 2.22
C CYS A 3 -12.77 -19.00 3.10
N CYS A 4 -13.10 -18.55 4.29
CA CYS A 4 -14.11 -19.20 5.17
C CYS A 4 -15.48 -18.53 5.05
N GLY A 5 -15.68 -17.60 4.13
CA GLY A 5 -16.92 -16.84 3.96
C GLY A 5 -17.14 -15.75 5.01
N ALA A 6 -16.07 -15.28 5.67
CA ALA A 6 -16.12 -14.19 6.62
C ALA A 6 -15.45 -12.93 6.05
N ALA A 7 -16.05 -11.77 6.28
CA ALA A 7 -15.46 -10.48 5.94
C ALA A 7 -14.37 -10.10 6.94
N THR A 8 -13.38 -9.35 6.47
CA THR A 8 -12.34 -8.76 7.33
C THR A 8 -12.56 -7.25 7.48
N THR A 9 -12.18 -6.71 8.64
CA THR A 9 -12.04 -5.26 8.80
C THR A 9 -10.72 -4.96 9.49
N GLY A 10 -10.01 -3.99 8.96
CA GLY A 10 -8.74 -3.54 9.53
C GLY A 10 -8.93 -2.34 10.45
N VAL A 11 -8.19 -2.32 11.55
CA VAL A 11 -8.14 -1.21 12.49
C VAL A 11 -6.71 -0.69 12.55
N TYR A 12 -6.54 0.64 12.53
CA TYR A 12 -5.20 1.22 12.69
C TYR A 12 -4.65 0.93 14.08
N ALA A 13 -3.45 0.39 14.16
CA ALA A 13 -2.78 0.13 15.44
C ALA A 13 -2.61 1.39 16.30
N THR A 14 -2.56 2.56 15.66
CA THR A 14 -2.47 3.88 16.33
C THR A 14 -3.80 4.44 16.83
N ASN A 15 -4.92 3.79 16.54
CA ASN A 15 -6.23 4.24 17.01
C ASN A 15 -6.32 4.18 18.54
N ALA A 16 -6.97 5.19 19.12
CA ALA A 16 -7.36 5.15 20.54
C ALA A 16 -8.43 4.06 20.75
N TRP A 17 -8.51 3.53 21.97
CA TRP A 17 -9.41 2.43 22.30
C TRP A 17 -10.89 2.72 21.97
N GLN A 18 -11.37 3.97 22.09
CA GLN A 18 -12.74 4.36 21.70
C GLN A 18 -13.01 4.18 20.19
N GLN A 19 -11.98 4.45 19.37
CA GLN A 19 -12.08 4.25 17.92
C GLN A 19 -12.07 2.76 17.57
N VAL A 20 -11.27 1.97 18.31
CA VAL A 20 -11.24 0.51 18.17
C VAL A 20 -12.59 -0.09 18.57
N GLU A 21 -13.14 0.29 19.73
CA GLU A 21 -14.46 -0.10 20.19
C GLU A 21 -15.53 0.15 19.13
N TYR A 22 -15.56 1.39 18.61
CA TYR A 22 -16.53 1.78 17.59
C TYR A 22 -16.45 0.88 16.34
N VAL A 23 -15.24 0.58 15.85
CA VAL A 23 -15.09 -0.27 14.66
C VAL A 23 -15.52 -1.71 14.97
N VAL A 24 -15.12 -2.28 16.09
CA VAL A 24 -15.45 -3.64 16.49
C VAL A 24 -16.96 -3.82 16.68
N ASP A 25 -17.62 -2.87 17.33
CA ASP A 25 -19.07 -2.90 17.55
C ASP A 25 -19.84 -2.67 16.25
N ASN A 26 -19.54 -1.58 15.53
CA ASN A 26 -20.26 -1.18 14.31
C ASN A 26 -20.10 -2.19 13.15
N SER A 27 -19.01 -2.94 13.11
CA SER A 27 -18.79 -4.01 12.12
C SER A 27 -19.42 -5.34 12.53
N ASP A 28 -20.05 -5.44 13.68
CA ASP A 28 -20.56 -6.70 14.26
C ASP A 28 -19.46 -7.79 14.28
N SER A 29 -18.25 -7.40 14.68
CA SER A 29 -17.09 -8.30 14.67
C SER A 29 -17.27 -9.43 15.68
N ARG A 30 -17.07 -10.67 15.23
CA ARG A 30 -17.13 -11.86 16.07
C ARG A 30 -15.78 -12.30 16.62
N PHE A 31 -14.73 -11.97 15.91
CA PHE A 31 -13.36 -12.28 16.27
C PHE A 31 -12.50 -11.01 16.13
N PHE A 32 -11.69 -10.75 17.14
CA PHE A 32 -10.79 -9.62 17.15
C PHE A 32 -9.34 -10.13 17.26
N PHE A 33 -8.53 -9.84 16.25
CA PHE A 33 -7.10 -10.19 16.24
C PHE A 33 -6.31 -8.98 16.71
N VAL A 34 -5.45 -9.19 17.70
CA VAL A 34 -4.56 -8.18 18.26
C VAL A 34 -3.12 -8.64 18.16
N GLU A 35 -2.24 -7.71 17.85
CA GLU A 35 -0.84 -8.02 17.66
C GLU A 35 -0.15 -8.41 18.95
N ASN A 36 -0.31 -7.61 20.02
CA ASN A 36 0.46 -7.69 21.26
C ASN A 36 -0.34 -7.20 22.48
N GLU A 37 0.34 -7.11 23.62
CA GLU A 37 -0.22 -6.63 24.89
C GLU A 37 -0.85 -5.23 24.76
N GLU A 38 -0.17 -4.29 24.08
CA GLU A 38 -0.67 -2.92 23.91
C GLU A 38 -2.06 -2.90 23.24
N GLN A 39 -2.22 -3.70 22.17
CA GLN A 39 -3.51 -3.76 21.47
C GLN A 39 -4.57 -4.53 22.28
N LEU A 40 -4.15 -5.52 23.06
CA LEU A 40 -5.04 -6.24 23.98
C LEU A 40 -5.56 -5.33 25.10
N ASP A 41 -4.73 -4.46 25.64
CA ASP A 41 -5.10 -3.47 26.66
C ASP A 41 -6.18 -2.50 26.17
N LYS A 42 -6.19 -2.19 24.87
CA LYS A 42 -7.27 -1.38 24.29
C LYS A 42 -8.62 -2.10 24.40
N TRP A 43 -8.65 -3.40 24.05
CA TRP A 43 -9.87 -4.21 24.16
C TRP A 43 -10.36 -4.35 25.61
N LEU A 44 -9.46 -4.52 26.57
CA LEU A 44 -9.83 -4.64 27.98
C LEU A 44 -10.64 -3.45 28.50
N ARG A 45 -10.48 -2.27 27.90
CA ARG A 45 -11.22 -1.05 28.27
C ARG A 45 -12.67 -1.04 27.81
N PHE A 46 -13.02 -1.85 26.80
CA PHE A 46 -14.36 -1.86 26.23
C PHE A 46 -14.97 -3.26 26.09
N LYS A 47 -14.36 -4.28 26.67
CA LYS A 47 -14.77 -5.68 26.52
C LYS A 47 -16.23 -5.95 26.84
N ASP A 48 -16.79 -5.20 27.79
CA ASP A 48 -18.18 -5.36 28.23
C ASP A 48 -19.18 -4.67 27.27
N ASN A 49 -18.70 -3.85 26.34
CA ASN A 49 -19.52 -3.07 25.42
C ASN A 49 -19.73 -3.76 24.06
N VAL A 50 -19.05 -4.87 23.80
CA VAL A 50 -19.06 -5.60 22.51
C VAL A 50 -19.59 -7.03 22.67
N PRO A 51 -20.89 -7.22 22.97
CA PRO A 51 -21.47 -8.51 23.35
C PRO A 51 -21.43 -9.57 22.24
N ASN A 52 -21.31 -9.14 20.98
CA ASN A 52 -21.25 -10.06 19.83
C ASN A 52 -19.87 -10.67 19.62
N LEU A 53 -18.83 -10.11 20.23
CA LEU A 53 -17.47 -10.64 20.14
C LEU A 53 -17.37 -12.00 20.83
N LYS A 54 -16.84 -12.99 20.13
CA LYS A 54 -16.71 -14.38 20.63
C LYS A 54 -15.34 -14.67 21.21
N LYS A 55 -14.28 -14.18 20.55
CA LYS A 55 -12.89 -14.38 20.97
C LYS A 55 -12.02 -13.22 20.52
N VAL A 56 -10.99 -12.94 21.33
CA VAL A 56 -9.85 -12.12 21.00
C VAL A 56 -8.65 -13.04 20.80
N ILE A 57 -7.97 -12.91 19.70
CA ILE A 57 -6.82 -13.72 19.32
C ILE A 57 -5.57 -12.86 19.40
N VAL A 58 -4.61 -13.22 20.23
CA VAL A 58 -3.36 -12.53 20.43
C VAL A 58 -2.26 -13.20 19.62
N TRP A 59 -1.53 -12.42 18.83
CA TRP A 59 -0.44 -12.92 18.01
C TRP A 59 0.87 -13.03 18.80
N ASP A 60 1.33 -11.94 19.38
CA ASP A 60 2.52 -11.92 20.25
C ASP A 60 2.08 -11.97 21.71
N THR A 61 2.58 -12.98 22.42
CA THR A 61 2.27 -13.25 23.82
C THR A 61 3.33 -12.76 24.80
N GLU A 62 4.30 -11.97 24.33
CA GLU A 62 5.28 -11.34 25.21
C GLU A 62 4.54 -10.46 26.24
N GLY A 63 4.93 -10.54 27.52
CA GLY A 63 4.24 -9.86 28.64
C GLY A 63 2.99 -10.58 29.16
N LEU A 64 2.36 -11.48 28.41
CA LEU A 64 1.06 -12.05 28.75
C LEU A 64 1.09 -13.41 29.50
N ARG A 65 2.26 -13.84 29.99
CA ARG A 65 2.43 -15.20 30.60
C ARG A 65 1.47 -15.50 31.76
N GLN A 66 1.07 -14.49 32.52
CA GLN A 66 0.16 -14.64 33.66
C GLN A 66 -1.27 -14.19 33.34
N PHE A 67 -1.48 -13.61 32.19
CA PHE A 67 -2.80 -13.13 31.78
C PHE A 67 -3.73 -14.30 31.44
N LYS A 68 -4.93 -14.27 32.01
CA LYS A 68 -5.97 -15.27 31.77
C LYS A 68 -7.33 -14.61 31.68
N ASP A 69 -7.93 -14.71 30.52
CA ASP A 69 -9.30 -14.31 30.28
C ASP A 69 -9.94 -15.36 29.34
N PRO A 70 -11.13 -15.89 29.65
CA PRO A 70 -11.76 -16.91 28.83
C PRO A 70 -12.11 -16.45 27.41
N MET A 71 -12.19 -15.16 27.17
CA MET A 71 -12.40 -14.58 25.84
C MET A 71 -11.13 -14.53 25.02
N VAL A 72 -9.94 -14.61 25.65
CA VAL A 72 -8.64 -14.46 24.97
C VAL A 72 -8.03 -15.83 24.68
N MET A 73 -7.49 -15.99 23.49
CA MET A 73 -6.69 -17.14 23.08
C MET A 73 -5.47 -16.70 22.29
N THR A 74 -4.41 -17.52 22.29
CA THR A 74 -3.24 -17.24 21.47
C THR A 74 -3.47 -17.69 20.03
N PHE A 75 -2.67 -17.18 19.11
CA PHE A 75 -2.73 -17.60 17.71
C PHE A 75 -2.37 -19.10 17.55
N GLU A 76 -1.46 -19.63 18.37
CA GLU A 76 -1.11 -21.05 18.40
C GLU A 76 -2.29 -21.91 18.82
N GLN A 77 -3.05 -21.46 19.83
CA GLN A 77 -4.27 -22.15 20.26
C GLN A 77 -5.34 -22.16 19.16
N LEU A 78 -5.47 -21.07 18.40
CA LEU A 78 -6.35 -21.00 17.24
C LEU A 78 -5.93 -22.01 16.16
N ILE A 79 -4.61 -22.09 15.85
CA ILE A 79 -4.08 -23.07 14.90
C ILE A 79 -4.38 -24.49 15.33
N GLU A 80 -4.17 -24.81 16.63
CA GLU A 80 -4.42 -26.16 17.14
C GLU A 80 -5.92 -26.52 17.08
N THR A 81 -6.79 -25.58 17.43
CA THR A 81 -8.26 -25.73 17.26
C THR A 81 -8.61 -26.00 15.79
N GLY A 82 -7.95 -25.29 14.86
CA GLY A 82 -8.14 -25.50 13.42
C GLY A 82 -7.67 -26.88 12.95
N ARG A 83 -6.55 -27.39 13.45
CA ARG A 83 -6.03 -28.75 13.15
C ARG A 83 -7.01 -29.82 13.61
N GLN A 84 -7.55 -29.68 14.83
CA GLN A 84 -8.55 -30.57 15.36
C GLN A 84 -9.82 -30.58 14.49
N ALA A 85 -10.34 -29.40 14.16
CA ALA A 85 -11.51 -29.27 13.30
C ALA A 85 -11.29 -29.87 11.91
N ALA A 86 -10.10 -29.75 11.34
CA ALA A 86 -9.74 -30.37 10.06
C ALA A 86 -9.62 -31.91 10.16
N ALA A 87 -9.18 -32.44 11.29
CA ALA A 87 -9.14 -33.89 11.53
C ALA A 87 -10.56 -34.47 11.66
N ASP A 88 -11.44 -33.78 12.38
CA ASP A 88 -12.84 -34.21 12.58
C ASP A 88 -13.68 -34.02 11.31
N HIS A 89 -13.37 -33.03 10.48
CA HIS A 89 -14.08 -32.66 9.26
C HIS A 89 -13.12 -32.32 8.13
N PRO A 90 -12.51 -33.31 7.44
CA PRO A 90 -11.46 -33.08 6.43
C PRO A 90 -11.86 -32.16 5.28
N ASP A 91 -13.13 -32.17 4.89
CA ASP A 91 -13.67 -31.39 3.76
C ASP A 91 -14.21 -30.01 4.17
N ILE A 92 -14.12 -29.64 5.45
CA ILE A 92 -14.76 -28.40 5.95
C ILE A 92 -14.31 -27.16 5.21
N PHE A 93 -13.01 -27.06 4.88
CA PHE A 93 -12.43 -25.90 4.19
C PHE A 93 -12.94 -25.82 2.73
N LEU A 94 -12.92 -26.93 2.00
CA LEU A 94 -13.39 -26.99 0.60
C LEU A 94 -14.90 -26.75 0.53
N THR A 95 -15.66 -27.29 1.46
CA THR A 95 -17.10 -27.05 1.59
C THR A 95 -17.38 -25.56 1.81
N ARG A 96 -16.63 -24.90 2.70
CA ARG A 96 -16.80 -23.47 2.98
C ARG A 96 -16.46 -22.61 1.78
N ILE A 97 -15.33 -22.87 1.10
CA ILE A 97 -14.98 -22.14 -0.12
C ILE A 97 -16.08 -22.29 -1.19
N GLY A 98 -16.64 -23.50 -1.35
CA GLY A 98 -17.70 -23.77 -2.32
C GLY A 98 -19.01 -23.03 -2.07
N THR A 99 -19.21 -22.44 -0.89
CA THR A 99 -20.42 -21.65 -0.57
C THR A 99 -20.23 -20.15 -0.74
N ILE A 100 -19.03 -19.68 -1.07
CA ILE A 100 -18.75 -18.25 -1.21
C ILE A 100 -19.18 -17.77 -2.59
N GLU A 101 -20.03 -16.75 -2.60
CA GLU A 101 -20.49 -16.11 -3.83
C GLU A 101 -19.70 -14.83 -4.15
N PRO A 102 -19.52 -14.46 -5.41
CA PRO A 102 -18.80 -13.24 -5.78
C PRO A 102 -19.36 -11.96 -5.15
N GLN A 103 -20.63 -11.94 -4.80
CA GLN A 103 -21.34 -10.81 -4.19
C GLN A 103 -21.21 -10.78 -2.67
N ASP A 104 -20.66 -11.83 -2.05
CA ASP A 104 -20.46 -11.84 -0.61
C ASP A 104 -19.46 -10.77 -0.19
N LEU A 105 -19.65 -10.24 1.01
CA LEU A 105 -18.79 -9.25 1.60
C LEU A 105 -17.40 -9.85 1.85
N SER A 106 -16.38 -9.23 1.29
CA SER A 106 -14.99 -9.62 1.45
C SER A 106 -14.27 -8.80 2.52
N VAL A 107 -14.43 -7.48 2.47
CA VAL A 107 -13.74 -6.57 3.38
C VAL A 107 -14.58 -5.33 3.67
N LEU A 108 -14.51 -4.86 4.92
CA LEU A 108 -15.00 -3.56 5.39
C LEU A 108 -13.81 -2.65 5.61
N ILE A 109 -13.85 -1.46 5.03
CA ILE A 109 -12.78 -0.47 5.23
C ILE A 109 -13.40 0.80 5.77
N TYR A 110 -13.01 1.17 6.98
CA TYR A 110 -13.53 2.36 7.65
C TYR A 110 -12.83 3.62 7.13
N THR A 111 -13.63 4.54 6.63
CA THR A 111 -13.17 5.86 6.14
C THR A 111 -13.68 6.96 7.06
N SER A 112 -12.85 7.98 7.29
CA SER A 112 -13.30 9.20 7.93
C SER A 112 -14.21 9.95 6.96
N GLY A 113 -15.52 9.81 7.12
CA GLY A 113 -16.49 10.60 6.36
C GLY A 113 -16.30 12.10 6.60
N THR A 114 -16.86 12.93 5.71
CA THR A 114 -16.84 14.39 5.86
C THR A 114 -17.61 14.87 7.09
N THR A 115 -18.51 14.05 7.62
CA THR A 115 -19.36 14.36 8.78
C THR A 115 -19.61 13.10 9.63
N GLY A 116 -19.41 13.21 10.95
CA GLY A 116 -19.76 12.14 11.89
C GLY A 116 -18.69 11.04 12.04
N PRO A 117 -19.04 9.92 12.69
CA PRO A 117 -18.13 8.79 12.90
C PRO A 117 -17.73 8.12 11.59
N PRO A 118 -16.60 7.38 11.56
CA PRO A 118 -16.16 6.65 10.39
C PRO A 118 -17.22 5.69 9.86
N LYS A 119 -17.29 5.53 8.54
CA LYS A 119 -18.23 4.61 7.87
C LYS A 119 -17.48 3.46 7.23
N GLY A 120 -17.99 2.24 7.37
CA GLY A 120 -17.44 1.03 6.76
C GLY A 120 -17.87 0.89 5.30
N ALA A 121 -16.97 1.14 4.36
CA ALA A 121 -17.19 0.82 2.96
C ALA A 121 -17.23 -0.71 2.79
N MET A 122 -18.31 -1.23 2.22
CA MET A 122 -18.57 -2.65 2.03
C MET A 122 -18.09 -3.08 0.65
N LEU A 123 -17.03 -3.89 0.59
CA LEU A 123 -16.44 -4.36 -0.66
C LEU A 123 -16.64 -5.87 -0.81
N THR A 124 -17.22 -6.28 -1.93
CA THR A 124 -17.47 -7.69 -2.24
C THR A 124 -16.21 -8.36 -2.81
N HIS A 125 -16.19 -9.70 -2.84
CA HIS A 125 -15.13 -10.45 -3.50
C HIS A 125 -15.00 -10.05 -4.99
N ARG A 126 -16.12 -9.83 -5.66
CA ARG A 126 -16.16 -9.38 -7.06
C ARG A 126 -15.49 -8.02 -7.24
N ASN A 127 -15.80 -7.03 -6.37
CA ASN A 127 -15.17 -5.70 -6.43
C ASN A 127 -13.65 -5.82 -6.27
N CYS A 128 -13.20 -6.56 -5.27
CA CYS A 128 -11.79 -6.74 -4.96
C CYS A 128 -11.02 -7.39 -6.13
N LEU A 129 -11.49 -8.52 -6.64
CA LEU A 129 -10.83 -9.24 -7.73
C LEU A 129 -10.85 -8.44 -9.04
N TRP A 130 -11.96 -7.76 -9.35
CA TRP A 130 -12.04 -6.90 -10.52
C TRP A 130 -11.00 -5.77 -10.45
N MET A 131 -10.90 -5.10 -9.31
CA MET A 131 -9.95 -4.01 -9.13
C MET A 131 -8.50 -4.49 -9.21
N GLY A 132 -8.17 -5.62 -8.58
CA GLY A 132 -6.85 -6.24 -8.69
C GLY A 132 -6.46 -6.51 -10.15
N HIS A 133 -7.40 -7.03 -10.94
CA HIS A 133 -7.18 -7.26 -12.37
C HIS A 133 -7.03 -5.95 -13.16
N ALA A 134 -7.89 -4.97 -12.92
CA ALA A 134 -7.87 -3.71 -13.65
C ALA A 134 -6.55 -2.93 -13.45
N ILE A 135 -6.08 -2.79 -12.20
CA ILE A 135 -4.85 -2.04 -11.92
C ILE A 135 -3.61 -2.74 -12.49
N THR A 136 -3.57 -4.07 -12.44
CA THR A 136 -2.43 -4.84 -12.96
C THR A 136 -2.44 -4.95 -14.50
N THR A 137 -3.57 -4.73 -15.14
CA THR A 137 -3.70 -4.68 -16.61
C THR A 137 -3.27 -3.31 -17.15
N ASP A 138 -3.76 -2.23 -16.55
CA ASP A 138 -3.56 -0.88 -17.05
C ASP A 138 -2.12 -0.36 -16.88
N ASN A 139 -1.46 -0.76 -15.79
CA ASN A 139 -0.03 -0.59 -15.58
C ASN A 139 0.58 -1.97 -15.30
N PRO A 140 0.94 -2.72 -16.35
CA PRO A 140 1.21 -4.15 -16.27
C PRO A 140 2.18 -4.52 -15.17
N MET A 141 1.71 -5.39 -14.26
CA MET A 141 2.48 -6.05 -13.23
C MET A 141 2.53 -7.55 -13.51
N THR A 142 3.60 -8.19 -13.10
CA THR A 142 3.86 -9.62 -13.36
C THR A 142 4.39 -10.31 -12.10
N ALA A 143 4.45 -11.62 -12.12
CA ALA A 143 5.05 -12.42 -11.05
C ALA A 143 6.56 -12.14 -10.81
N LYS A 144 7.23 -11.41 -11.71
CA LYS A 144 8.62 -10.98 -11.56
C LYS A 144 8.78 -9.64 -10.84
N ASP A 145 7.66 -8.95 -10.63
CA ASP A 145 7.68 -7.68 -9.92
C ASP A 145 7.78 -7.90 -8.41
N GLU A 146 8.38 -6.93 -7.77
CA GLU A 146 8.56 -6.88 -6.33
C GLU A 146 8.04 -5.55 -5.80
N ILE A 147 7.23 -5.60 -4.75
CA ILE A 147 6.77 -4.42 -4.02
C ILE A 147 7.27 -4.45 -2.58
N MET A 148 7.24 -3.30 -1.95
CA MET A 148 7.44 -3.16 -0.51
C MET A 148 6.13 -2.74 0.14
N SER A 149 5.63 -3.56 1.07
CA SER A 149 4.43 -3.32 1.87
C SER A 149 4.81 -2.58 3.14
N PHE A 150 4.32 -1.35 3.30
CA PHE A 150 4.67 -0.50 4.44
C PHE A 150 3.56 0.47 4.88
N LEU A 151 2.50 0.61 4.10
CA LEU A 151 1.32 1.35 4.52
C LEU A 151 0.39 0.42 5.33
N PRO A 152 -0.52 0.96 6.14
CA PRO A 152 -1.43 0.14 6.92
C PRO A 152 -2.38 -0.68 6.04
N LEU A 153 -2.46 -2.00 6.25
CA LEU A 153 -3.38 -2.91 5.54
C LEU A 153 -4.88 -2.64 5.80
N CYS A 154 -5.21 -1.80 6.79
CA CYS A 154 -6.57 -1.30 6.97
C CYS A 154 -6.98 -0.23 5.93
N HIS A 155 -6.03 0.24 5.11
CA HIS A 155 -6.30 1.20 4.03
C HIS A 155 -6.37 0.50 2.68
N ILE A 156 -7.37 0.85 1.85
CA ILE A 156 -7.59 0.22 0.55
C ILE A 156 -6.36 0.33 -0.38
N PHE A 157 -5.60 1.42 -0.31
CA PHE A 157 -4.44 1.64 -1.17
C PHE A 157 -3.34 0.60 -0.92
N GLU A 158 -3.09 0.21 0.34
CA GLU A 158 -2.15 -0.86 0.65
C GLU A 158 -2.72 -2.24 0.27
N GLN A 159 -3.99 -2.50 0.59
CA GLN A 159 -4.63 -3.77 0.20
C GLN A 159 -4.61 -3.99 -1.31
N LEU A 160 -4.78 -2.93 -2.09
CA LEU A 160 -4.77 -3.01 -3.55
C LEU A 160 -3.48 -3.60 -4.10
N PHE A 161 -2.32 -3.17 -3.61
CA PHE A 161 -1.03 -3.66 -4.10
C PHE A 161 -0.59 -4.93 -3.37
N THR A 162 -0.68 -4.94 -2.05
CA THR A 162 -0.16 -6.03 -1.22
C THR A 162 -1.01 -7.29 -1.28
N VAL A 163 -2.34 -7.17 -1.36
CA VAL A 163 -3.25 -8.33 -1.35
C VAL A 163 -3.85 -8.57 -2.74
N LEU A 164 -4.61 -7.60 -3.27
CA LEU A 164 -5.40 -7.82 -4.48
C LEU A 164 -4.51 -7.96 -5.72
N GLY A 165 -3.50 -7.13 -5.85
CA GLY A 165 -2.50 -7.23 -6.92
C GLY A 165 -1.70 -8.52 -6.83
N HIS A 166 -1.29 -8.92 -5.62
CA HIS A 166 -0.57 -10.18 -5.41
C HIS A 166 -1.40 -11.39 -5.84
N ILE A 167 -2.65 -11.49 -5.41
CA ILE A 167 -3.57 -12.58 -5.81
C ILE A 167 -3.75 -12.61 -7.33
N THR A 168 -3.77 -11.45 -7.98
CA THR A 168 -4.07 -11.34 -9.41
C THR A 168 -2.87 -11.67 -10.30
N CYS A 169 -1.67 -11.19 -9.98
CA CYS A 169 -0.50 -11.35 -10.85
C CYS A 169 0.67 -12.10 -10.22
N GLY A 170 0.61 -12.46 -8.94
CA GLY A 170 1.61 -13.30 -8.28
C GLY A 170 2.95 -12.60 -7.98
N HIS A 171 3.00 -11.27 -7.97
CA HIS A 171 4.23 -10.53 -7.65
C HIS A 171 4.70 -10.78 -6.20
N ILE A 172 5.97 -10.52 -5.93
CA ILE A 172 6.57 -10.69 -4.61
C ILE A 172 6.23 -9.49 -3.73
N VAL A 173 5.77 -9.78 -2.51
CA VAL A 173 5.52 -8.76 -1.48
C VAL A 173 6.58 -8.89 -0.39
N ASN A 174 7.33 -7.83 -0.17
CA ASN A 174 8.31 -7.71 0.89
C ASN A 174 7.74 -6.81 1.99
N PHE A 175 7.63 -7.30 3.22
CA PHE A 175 7.18 -6.52 4.36
C PHE A 175 8.36 -5.81 5.02
N ILE A 176 8.14 -4.58 5.47
CA ILE A 176 9.14 -3.85 6.25
C ILE A 176 9.23 -4.40 7.68
N GLU A 177 10.38 -4.19 8.32
CA GLU A 177 10.59 -4.57 9.72
C GLU A 177 9.82 -3.64 10.66
N SER A 178 9.88 -2.33 10.38
CA SER A 178 9.18 -1.30 11.15
C SER A 178 8.95 -0.03 10.30
N PRO A 179 8.02 0.85 10.70
CA PRO A 179 7.84 2.14 10.03
C PRO A 179 9.09 3.04 10.03
N ASP A 180 9.99 2.85 11.00
CA ASP A 180 11.22 3.64 11.11
C ASP A 180 12.30 3.18 10.13
N THR A 181 12.28 1.91 9.71
CA THR A 181 13.27 1.31 8.80
C THR A 181 12.87 1.37 7.32
N VAL A 182 11.77 2.05 6.95
CA VAL A 182 11.27 2.15 5.57
C VAL A 182 12.36 2.56 4.57
N ALA A 183 13.21 3.54 4.90
CA ALA A 183 14.24 4.02 3.98
C ALA A 183 15.38 3.00 3.79
N GLU A 184 15.73 2.26 4.83
CA GLU A 184 16.75 1.21 4.81
C GLU A 184 16.25 -0.02 4.05
N ASN A 185 15.04 -0.47 4.39
CA ASN A 185 14.40 -1.59 3.69
C ASN A 185 14.14 -1.26 2.20
N MET A 186 13.82 0.01 1.86
CA MET A 186 13.69 0.43 0.46
C MET A 186 15.00 0.25 -0.32
N MET A 187 16.15 0.57 0.29
CA MET A 187 17.46 0.36 -0.35
C MET A 187 17.83 -1.13 -0.46
N GLU A 188 17.47 -1.92 0.54
CA GLU A 188 17.76 -3.36 0.57
C GLU A 188 16.92 -4.13 -0.45
N ILE A 189 15.63 -3.88 -0.48
CA ILE A 189 14.67 -4.56 -1.35
C ILE A 189 14.79 -4.06 -2.80
N SER A 190 14.98 -2.76 -3.00
CA SER A 190 14.97 -2.11 -4.33
C SER A 190 13.79 -2.57 -5.18
N PRO A 191 12.54 -2.26 -4.81
CA PRO A 191 11.34 -2.79 -5.45
C PRO A 191 11.24 -2.38 -6.92
N THR A 192 10.55 -3.18 -7.73
CA THR A 192 10.32 -2.87 -9.17
C THR A 192 9.07 -2.02 -9.38
N VAL A 193 8.12 -2.11 -8.48
CA VAL A 193 6.90 -1.30 -8.45
C VAL A 193 6.76 -0.67 -7.08
N GLY A 194 6.56 0.64 -7.04
CA GLY A 194 6.37 1.40 -5.81
C GLY A 194 4.97 1.98 -5.71
N HIS A 195 4.46 2.09 -4.50
CA HIS A 195 3.23 2.83 -4.21
C HIS A 195 3.40 3.55 -2.88
N ALA A 196 3.00 4.79 -2.83
CA ALA A 196 3.06 5.58 -1.60
C ALA A 196 2.13 6.80 -1.67
N VAL A 197 1.86 7.36 -0.50
CA VAL A 197 1.19 8.65 -0.37
C VAL A 197 2.18 9.78 -0.70
N PRO A 198 1.72 10.98 -1.14
CA PRO A 198 2.58 12.10 -1.55
C PRO A 198 3.67 12.46 -0.55
N ARG A 199 3.33 12.44 0.74
CA ARG A 199 4.26 12.77 1.83
C ARG A 199 5.56 11.94 1.83
N ILE A 200 5.50 10.69 1.38
CA ILE A 200 6.68 9.83 1.27
C ILE A 200 7.59 10.34 0.15
N TRP A 201 7.03 10.65 -1.02
CA TRP A 201 7.77 11.20 -2.14
C TRP A 201 8.40 12.55 -1.80
N GLU A 202 7.66 13.42 -1.12
CA GLU A 202 8.14 14.71 -0.61
C GLU A 202 9.30 14.54 0.39
N LYS A 203 9.23 13.55 1.28
CA LYS A 203 10.30 13.25 2.23
C LYS A 203 11.60 12.87 1.52
N TYR A 204 11.55 11.98 0.52
CA TYR A 204 12.72 11.64 -0.28
C TYR A 204 13.25 12.85 -1.06
N PHE A 205 12.37 13.63 -1.69
CA PHE A 205 12.77 14.86 -2.40
C PHE A 205 13.49 15.84 -1.46
N SER A 206 12.91 16.12 -0.31
CA SER A 206 13.47 17.02 0.69
C SER A 206 14.83 16.52 1.20
N ALA A 207 14.97 15.23 1.44
CA ALA A 207 16.25 14.63 1.86
C ALA A 207 17.34 14.82 0.80
N ILE A 208 16.99 14.74 -0.50
CA ILE A 208 17.93 15.01 -1.59
C ILE A 208 18.34 16.49 -1.59
N GLN A 209 17.39 17.43 -1.44
CA GLN A 209 17.66 18.86 -1.39
C GLN A 209 18.60 19.23 -0.23
N ILE A 210 18.35 18.70 0.96
CA ILE A 210 19.20 18.89 2.13
C ILE A 210 20.62 18.37 1.85
N ARG A 211 20.76 17.14 1.34
CA ARG A 211 22.08 16.57 1.01
C ARG A 211 22.80 17.38 -0.08
N MET A 212 22.06 18.00 -0.98
CA MET A 212 22.68 18.87 -2.00
C MET A 212 23.08 20.23 -1.44
N SER A 213 22.37 20.79 -0.45
CA SER A 213 22.79 22.02 0.24
C SER A 213 24.14 21.86 0.95
N ASP A 214 24.39 20.68 1.52
CA ASP A 214 25.63 20.35 2.23
C ASP A 214 26.75 19.84 1.30
N ALA A 215 26.46 19.65 0.01
CA ALA A 215 27.42 19.15 -0.94
C ALA A 215 28.45 20.24 -1.37
N THR A 216 29.64 19.79 -1.80
CA THR A 216 30.63 20.69 -2.36
C THR A 216 30.08 21.41 -3.61
N TRP A 217 30.62 22.62 -3.88
CA TRP A 217 30.19 23.43 -5.03
C TRP A 217 30.23 22.65 -6.37
N PHE A 218 31.24 21.81 -6.55
CA PHE A 218 31.39 20.99 -7.74
C PHE A 218 30.28 19.95 -7.90
N LYS A 219 29.98 19.23 -6.80
CA LYS A 219 28.87 18.25 -6.79
C LYS A 219 27.53 18.93 -7.07
N ARG A 220 27.29 20.09 -6.48
CA ARG A 220 26.10 20.90 -6.77
C ARG A 220 26.02 21.31 -8.24
N LEU A 221 27.12 21.82 -8.80
CA LEU A 221 27.18 22.20 -10.21
C LEU A 221 26.83 21.04 -11.14
N VAL A 222 27.44 19.87 -10.92
CA VAL A 222 27.18 18.66 -11.71
C VAL A 222 25.73 18.21 -11.57
N PHE A 223 25.20 18.15 -10.33
CA PHE A 223 23.84 17.74 -10.06
C PHE A 223 22.80 18.66 -10.74
N TYR A 224 22.90 19.96 -10.54
CA TYR A 224 21.93 20.90 -11.12
C TYR A 224 22.07 21.03 -12.65
N SER A 225 23.27 20.82 -13.20
CA SER A 225 23.44 20.72 -14.65
C SER A 225 22.77 19.49 -15.26
N ALA A 226 22.93 18.34 -14.61
CA ALA A 226 22.22 17.11 -14.97
C ALA A 226 20.69 17.29 -14.84
N LEU A 227 20.23 17.90 -13.73
CA LEU A 227 18.81 18.13 -13.50
C LEU A 227 18.20 19.05 -14.57
N LYS A 228 18.91 20.10 -15.04
CA LYS A 228 18.44 20.94 -16.15
C LYS A 228 18.21 20.14 -17.44
N ILE A 229 19.07 19.16 -17.72
CA ILE A 229 18.91 18.25 -18.87
C ILE A 229 17.69 17.36 -18.66
N GLY A 230 17.58 16.76 -17.47
CA GLY A 230 16.42 15.93 -17.08
C GLY A 230 15.10 16.68 -17.17
N ASN A 231 15.05 17.92 -16.66
CA ASN A 231 13.86 18.77 -16.70
C ASN A 231 13.39 19.02 -18.14
N LYS A 232 14.30 19.42 -19.05
CA LYS A 232 13.95 19.64 -20.46
C LYS A 232 13.39 18.39 -21.14
N ARG A 233 13.97 17.22 -20.81
CA ARG A 233 13.48 15.93 -21.31
C ARG A 233 12.10 15.60 -20.75
N ALA A 234 11.91 15.79 -19.45
CA ALA A 234 10.62 15.56 -18.77
C ALA A 234 9.54 16.48 -19.36
N ASP A 235 9.83 17.77 -19.53
CA ASP A 235 8.91 18.74 -20.13
C ASP A 235 8.42 18.31 -21.52
N LEU A 236 9.32 17.82 -22.37
CA LEU A 236 8.95 17.34 -23.70
C LEU A 236 8.06 16.10 -23.61
N LYS A 237 8.46 15.11 -22.80
CA LYS A 237 7.70 13.86 -22.64
C LYS A 237 6.30 14.10 -22.07
N MET A 238 6.17 14.94 -21.06
CA MET A 238 4.89 15.24 -20.41
C MET A 238 3.97 16.11 -21.27
N ASN A 239 4.53 16.83 -22.25
CA ASN A 239 3.76 17.52 -23.30
C ASN A 239 3.57 16.65 -24.56
N PHE A 240 3.85 15.35 -24.48
CA PHE A 240 3.75 14.40 -25.61
C PHE A 240 4.53 14.82 -26.85
N LYS A 241 5.66 15.55 -26.67
CA LYS A 241 6.56 15.98 -27.74
C LYS A 241 7.72 15.02 -27.89
N ALA A 242 8.19 14.86 -29.12
CA ALA A 242 9.38 14.06 -29.39
C ALA A 242 10.62 14.68 -28.72
N VAL A 243 11.44 13.85 -28.09
CA VAL A 243 12.71 14.26 -27.51
C VAL A 243 13.78 14.24 -28.60
N PRO A 244 14.47 15.34 -28.89
CA PRO A 244 15.56 15.35 -29.88
C PRO A 244 16.67 14.39 -29.48
N PHE A 245 17.29 13.73 -30.46
CA PHE A 245 18.34 12.73 -30.22
C PHE A 245 19.50 13.26 -29.37
N TYR A 246 19.97 14.50 -29.65
CA TYR A 246 21.05 15.09 -28.85
C TYR A 246 20.68 15.26 -27.36
N LEU A 247 19.42 15.59 -27.07
CA LEU A 247 18.93 15.74 -25.69
C LEU A 247 18.84 14.37 -25.00
N GLU A 248 18.40 13.32 -25.70
CA GLU A 248 18.39 11.97 -25.17
C GLU A 248 19.82 11.46 -24.87
N ALA A 249 20.80 11.74 -25.79
CA ALA A 249 22.20 11.39 -25.55
C ALA A 249 22.80 12.12 -24.32
N LEU A 250 22.54 13.44 -24.18
CA LEU A 250 22.93 14.20 -23.00
C LEU A 250 22.26 13.68 -21.72
N TYR A 251 20.98 13.27 -21.80
CA TYR A 251 20.27 12.68 -20.68
C TYR A 251 20.89 11.34 -20.27
N GLN A 252 21.27 10.47 -21.20
CA GLN A 252 21.94 9.20 -20.88
C GLN A 252 23.29 9.41 -20.17
N LEU A 253 24.03 10.46 -20.56
CA LEU A 253 25.25 10.86 -19.87
C LEU A 253 24.92 11.33 -18.43
N ALA A 254 23.95 12.24 -18.28
CA ALA A 254 23.51 12.74 -16.97
C ALA A 254 22.98 11.60 -16.08
N TYR A 255 22.24 10.65 -16.67
CA TYR A 255 21.76 9.46 -15.97
C TYR A 255 22.90 8.60 -15.45
N SER A 256 23.87 8.28 -16.27
CA SER A 256 25.02 7.42 -15.91
C SER A 256 25.91 8.05 -14.85
N VAL A 257 26.12 9.36 -14.92
CA VAL A 257 27.03 10.08 -14.00
C VAL A 257 26.33 10.45 -12.68
N VAL A 258 25.05 10.82 -12.72
CA VAL A 258 24.34 11.40 -11.57
C VAL A 258 23.15 10.55 -11.13
N PHE A 259 22.16 10.36 -12.02
CA PHE A 259 20.85 9.88 -11.61
C PHE A 259 20.84 8.40 -11.23
N ARG A 260 21.67 7.59 -11.88
CA ARG A 260 21.83 6.17 -11.53
C ARG A 260 22.25 6.00 -10.07
N LYS A 261 23.33 6.68 -9.65
CA LYS A 261 23.80 6.62 -8.25
C LYS A 261 22.82 7.22 -7.26
N LEU A 262 22.07 8.24 -7.68
CA LEU A 262 21.02 8.82 -6.87
C LEU A 262 19.89 7.81 -6.64
N LYS A 263 19.43 7.15 -7.68
CA LYS A 263 18.39 6.10 -7.61
C LYS A 263 18.84 4.91 -6.76
N GLU A 264 20.05 4.41 -6.95
CA GLU A 264 20.64 3.34 -6.14
C GLU A 264 20.62 3.68 -4.64
N ARG A 265 20.96 4.92 -4.27
CA ARG A 265 20.94 5.38 -2.87
C ARG A 265 19.55 5.59 -2.27
N MET A 266 18.52 5.59 -3.08
CA MET A 266 17.12 5.65 -2.65
C MET A 266 16.44 4.28 -2.70
N GLY A 267 17.11 3.24 -3.22
CA GLY A 267 16.48 1.96 -3.52
C GLY A 267 15.52 2.01 -4.70
N PHE A 268 15.74 2.95 -5.66
CA PHE A 268 14.87 3.16 -6.82
C PHE A 268 15.53 2.72 -8.13
N ASP A 269 16.66 2.02 -8.07
CA ASP A 269 17.43 1.59 -9.25
C ASP A 269 16.63 0.60 -10.11
N ARG A 270 15.91 -0.33 -9.50
CA ARG A 270 15.04 -1.29 -10.17
C ARG A 270 13.61 -0.76 -10.43
N LEU A 271 13.26 0.40 -9.88
CA LEU A 271 11.90 0.94 -9.91
C LEU A 271 11.51 1.36 -11.33
N ARG A 272 10.58 0.62 -11.95
CA ARG A 272 10.07 0.87 -13.31
C ARG A 272 8.84 1.76 -13.33
N VAL A 273 8.04 1.70 -12.27
CA VAL A 273 6.87 2.56 -12.05
C VAL A 273 6.65 2.76 -10.57
N ALA A 274 6.23 3.96 -10.21
CA ALA A 274 5.79 4.31 -8.87
C ALA A 274 4.46 5.06 -8.95
N ILE A 275 3.55 4.79 -8.01
CA ILE A 275 2.22 5.37 -7.97
C ILE A 275 2.09 6.22 -6.71
N SER A 276 1.70 7.48 -6.91
CA SER A 276 1.28 8.37 -5.83
C SER A 276 -0.25 8.44 -5.81
N GLY A 277 -0.85 8.24 -4.65
CA GLY A 277 -2.30 8.26 -4.50
C GLY A 277 -2.74 8.70 -3.11
N ALA A 278 -4.05 8.64 -2.86
CA ALA A 278 -4.74 9.03 -1.63
C ALA A 278 -4.75 10.53 -1.31
N ALA A 279 -3.88 11.34 -1.92
CA ALA A 279 -3.89 12.81 -1.85
C ALA A 279 -3.20 13.40 -3.09
N PRO A 280 -3.46 14.68 -3.44
CA PRO A 280 -2.74 15.34 -4.51
C PRO A 280 -1.24 15.46 -4.21
N ILE A 281 -0.41 15.25 -5.23
CA ILE A 281 1.04 15.50 -5.15
C ILE A 281 1.39 16.83 -5.83
N ALA A 282 2.35 17.56 -5.25
CA ALA A 282 2.81 18.81 -5.85
C ALA A 282 3.44 18.55 -7.23
N PRO A 283 3.08 19.34 -8.26
CA PRO A 283 3.59 19.15 -9.63
C PRO A 283 5.12 19.18 -9.71
N GLU A 284 5.78 19.96 -8.88
CA GLU A 284 7.25 20.07 -8.81
C GLU A 284 7.89 18.75 -8.38
N ILE A 285 7.25 18.03 -7.46
CA ILE A 285 7.72 16.73 -6.98
C ILE A 285 7.61 15.70 -8.10
N LEU A 286 6.45 15.65 -8.75
CA LEU A 286 6.22 14.76 -9.88
C LEU A 286 7.22 15.03 -11.02
N HIS A 287 7.44 16.32 -11.36
CA HIS A 287 8.39 16.75 -12.35
C HIS A 287 9.82 16.32 -12.00
N PHE A 288 10.25 16.52 -10.75
CA PHE A 288 11.56 16.11 -10.28
C PHE A 288 11.80 14.61 -10.52
N TYR A 289 10.86 13.75 -10.09
CA TYR A 289 11.01 12.31 -10.27
C TYR A 289 11.08 11.89 -11.73
N GLN A 290 10.24 12.47 -12.59
CA GLN A 290 10.30 12.26 -14.04
C GLN A 290 11.65 12.71 -14.62
N SER A 291 12.22 13.80 -14.11
CA SER A 291 13.50 14.35 -14.56
C SER A 291 14.68 13.45 -14.22
N ILE A 292 14.66 12.77 -13.08
CA ILE A 292 15.72 11.82 -12.68
C ILE A 292 15.49 10.39 -13.21
N GLY A 293 14.41 10.17 -13.97
CA GLY A 293 14.10 8.89 -14.60
C GLY A 293 13.38 7.89 -13.66
N VAL A 294 12.63 8.41 -12.70
CA VAL A 294 11.64 7.64 -11.93
C VAL A 294 10.26 7.92 -12.52
N ASN A 295 9.61 6.88 -13.05
CA ASN A 295 8.24 6.97 -13.57
C ASN A 295 7.24 7.07 -12.42
N LEU A 296 7.22 8.20 -11.72
CA LEU A 296 6.19 8.49 -10.73
C LEU A 296 4.94 8.95 -11.47
N ILE A 297 3.85 8.22 -11.27
CA ILE A 297 2.54 8.52 -11.83
C ILE A 297 1.55 8.84 -10.72
N GLU A 298 0.50 9.56 -11.07
CA GLU A 298 -0.55 9.93 -10.13
C GLU A 298 -1.81 9.12 -10.41
N GLY A 299 -2.47 8.68 -9.32
CA GLY A 299 -3.75 7.99 -9.36
C GLY A 299 -4.73 8.64 -8.39
N TYR A 300 -6.00 8.67 -8.79
CA TYR A 300 -7.11 9.09 -7.95
C TYR A 300 -8.05 7.92 -7.71
N GLY A 301 -8.60 7.87 -6.51
CA GLY A 301 -9.60 6.88 -6.16
C GLY A 301 -10.19 7.11 -4.78
N GLN A 302 -11.14 6.28 -4.43
CA GLN A 302 -11.83 6.31 -3.16
C GLN A 302 -12.12 4.88 -2.68
N THR A 303 -12.25 4.71 -1.39
CA THR A 303 -12.46 3.37 -0.80
C THR A 303 -13.75 2.74 -1.30
N GLU A 304 -14.82 3.52 -1.45
CA GLU A 304 -16.12 3.08 -1.93
C GLU A 304 -16.09 2.56 -3.39
N GLY A 305 -15.10 3.01 -4.17
CA GLY A 305 -14.79 2.51 -5.51
C GLY A 305 -13.75 1.39 -5.53
N THR A 306 -13.45 0.76 -4.41
CA THR A 306 -12.45 -0.31 -4.24
C THR A 306 -11.01 0.17 -4.52
N GLY A 307 -10.72 1.45 -4.40
CA GLY A 307 -9.38 2.01 -4.53
C GLY A 307 -9.23 2.97 -5.71
N VAL A 308 -8.62 2.53 -6.80
CA VAL A 308 -8.25 3.42 -7.92
C VAL A 308 -9.40 3.56 -8.92
N THR A 309 -9.76 4.79 -9.26
CA THR A 309 -10.73 5.12 -10.32
C THR A 309 -10.02 5.56 -11.60
N THR A 310 -9.03 6.44 -11.46
CA THR A 310 -8.22 6.93 -12.57
C THR A 310 -6.74 6.81 -12.24
N VAL A 311 -5.92 6.53 -13.23
CA VAL A 311 -4.47 6.47 -13.07
C VAL A 311 -3.77 6.83 -14.37
N SER A 312 -2.69 7.59 -14.27
CA SER A 312 -1.82 7.85 -15.41
C SER A 312 -1.19 6.55 -15.92
N ARG A 313 -0.98 6.44 -17.22
CA ARG A 313 -0.30 5.28 -17.83
C ARG A 313 1.21 5.54 -17.90
N ILE A 314 2.01 4.48 -17.80
CA ILE A 314 3.45 4.55 -17.98
C ILE A 314 3.77 5.25 -19.30
N GLY A 315 4.61 6.29 -19.25
CA GLY A 315 4.98 7.09 -20.42
C GLY A 315 3.94 8.09 -20.92
N ARG A 316 2.78 8.19 -20.27
CA ARG A 316 1.70 9.14 -20.58
C ARG A 316 1.26 9.89 -19.31
N VAL A 317 2.19 10.57 -18.69
CA VAL A 317 1.96 11.40 -17.51
C VAL A 317 1.73 12.84 -17.92
N LYS A 318 0.70 13.47 -17.37
CA LYS A 318 0.41 14.90 -17.58
C LYS A 318 0.28 15.58 -16.21
N PHE A 319 0.95 16.71 -16.04
CA PHE A 319 0.87 17.50 -14.82
C PHE A 319 -0.57 17.98 -14.54
N GLY A 320 -0.97 17.91 -13.27
CA GLY A 320 -2.28 18.34 -12.83
C GLY A 320 -3.44 17.47 -13.34
N ALA A 321 -3.14 16.24 -13.78
CA ALA A 321 -4.14 15.27 -14.20
C ALA A 321 -3.83 13.90 -13.59
N VAL A 322 -4.84 13.25 -13.06
CA VAL A 322 -4.77 11.93 -12.42
C VAL A 322 -4.92 10.76 -13.40
N GLY A 323 -4.85 11.04 -14.71
CA GLY A 323 -4.95 10.04 -15.77
C GLY A 323 -6.37 9.71 -16.20
N PRO A 324 -6.52 8.82 -17.19
CA PRO A 324 -7.82 8.33 -17.64
C PRO A 324 -8.41 7.33 -16.62
N PRO A 325 -9.73 7.04 -16.72
CA PRO A 325 -10.34 5.96 -15.94
C PRO A 325 -9.63 4.62 -16.23
N LEU A 326 -9.70 3.73 -15.25
CA LEU A 326 -9.27 2.34 -15.43
C LEU A 326 -10.11 1.69 -16.53
N THR A 327 -9.50 0.78 -17.28
CA THR A 327 -10.19 0.02 -18.33
C THR A 327 -11.36 -0.76 -17.74
N GLY A 328 -12.58 -0.50 -18.25
CA GLY A 328 -13.83 -1.10 -17.77
C GLY A 328 -14.58 -0.30 -16.73
N LEU A 329 -14.10 0.92 -16.37
CA LEU A 329 -14.90 1.91 -15.65
C LEU A 329 -15.55 2.89 -16.63
N GLU A 330 -16.81 3.21 -16.36
CA GLU A 330 -17.62 4.19 -17.09
C GLU A 330 -17.72 5.51 -16.30
#